data_2138d6b09b5db9cae36185f6286e49dc
#
_entry.id   2138d6b09b5db9cae36185f6286e49dc
#
_cell.length_a   1.000
_cell.length_b   1.000
_cell.length_c   1.000
_cell.angle_alpha   90.00
_cell.angle_beta   90.00
_cell.angle_gamma   90.00
#
_symmetry.space_group_name_H-M   'P 1'
#
loop_
_entity.id
_entity.type
_entity.pdbx_description
1 polymer ?
#
loop_
_entity_poly.entity_id
_entity_poly.type
_entity_poly.pdbx_seq_one_letter_code
_entity_poly.pdbx_strand_id
1 'polypeptide(L)'
;MEAPVDTTELVFESGLPGFPDAHRFTLVRWGDEDSPFSLMRSLDHDGLEFVVVPPMVFFPEYEPELDDTTAARLALEQADDAIVMVMVTLGQRAADATANLLGPIVVNRHTRRAAQAVLASSGYELRTPLI
;
A
#
# COMPACT_ATOMS: atom_id res chain seq x y z
N MET A 1 -20.87 -9.34 -18.29
CA MET A 1 -20.89 -8.47 -17.12
C MET A 1 -19.47 -8.21 -16.63
N GLU A 2 -19.09 -7.00 -16.57
CA GLU A 2 -17.74 -6.70 -16.12
C GLU A 2 -17.67 -6.76 -14.61
N ALA A 3 -16.48 -6.94 -14.11
CA ALA A 3 -16.22 -6.92 -12.69
C ALA A 3 -16.52 -5.54 -12.12
N PRO A 4 -16.91 -5.45 -10.85
CA PRO A 4 -17.07 -4.15 -10.22
C PRO A 4 -15.77 -3.36 -10.33
N VAL A 5 -15.91 -2.09 -10.66
CA VAL A 5 -14.74 -1.26 -10.93
C VAL A 5 -13.87 -1.05 -9.69
N ASP A 6 -14.47 -1.16 -8.50
CA ASP A 6 -13.74 -0.95 -7.27
C ASP A 6 -13.14 -2.23 -6.71
N THR A 7 -13.30 -3.34 -7.42
CA THR A 7 -12.69 -4.60 -7.02
C THR A 7 -11.35 -4.71 -7.71
N THR A 8 -10.29 -4.53 -6.97
CA THR A 8 -8.94 -4.58 -7.49
C THR A 8 -8.19 -5.67 -6.76
N GLU A 9 -7.68 -6.64 -7.52
CA GLU A 9 -6.86 -7.68 -6.94
C GLU A 9 -5.39 -7.32 -7.13
N LEU A 10 -4.64 -7.38 -6.04
CA LEU A 10 -3.20 -7.13 -6.05
C LEU A 10 -2.49 -8.45 -5.83
N VAL A 11 -1.38 -8.64 -6.54
CA VAL A 11 -0.59 -9.86 -6.41
C VAL A 11 0.80 -9.51 -5.89
N PHE A 12 1.13 -10.05 -4.72
CA PHE A 12 2.44 -9.88 -4.11
C PHE A 12 3.20 -11.19 -4.30
N GLU A 13 4.08 -11.23 -5.28
CA GLU A 13 4.77 -12.48 -5.62
C GLU A 13 5.56 -13.06 -4.46
N SER A 14 6.12 -12.20 -3.63
CA SER A 14 6.91 -12.64 -2.47
C SER A 14 6.13 -12.54 -1.17
N GLY A 15 4.82 -12.28 -1.25
CA GLY A 15 4.03 -12.04 -0.06
C GLY A 15 4.38 -10.72 0.59
N LEU A 16 3.99 -10.57 1.85
CA LEU A 16 4.33 -9.39 2.63
C LEU A 16 5.32 -9.78 3.71
N PRO A 17 6.19 -8.85 4.13
CA PRO A 17 7.04 -9.10 5.30
C PRO A 17 6.18 -9.52 6.49
N GLY A 18 6.54 -10.65 7.11
CA GLY A 18 5.76 -11.23 8.18
C GLY A 18 4.64 -12.14 7.73
N PHE A 19 4.26 -12.10 6.46
CA PHE A 19 3.18 -12.91 5.90
C PHE A 19 3.58 -13.43 4.53
N PRO A 20 4.58 -14.29 4.46
CA PRO A 20 5.12 -14.71 3.15
C PRO A 20 4.14 -15.52 2.31
N ASP A 21 3.10 -16.06 2.93
CA ASP A 21 2.08 -16.83 2.20
C ASP A 21 0.91 -15.98 1.74
N ALA A 22 0.89 -14.71 2.07
CA ALA A 22 -0.20 -13.83 1.68
C ALA A 22 0.16 -13.15 0.37
N HIS A 23 -0.31 -13.73 -0.73
CA HIS A 23 0.04 -13.28 -2.08
C HIS A 23 -1.04 -12.44 -2.75
N ARG A 24 -2.31 -12.70 -2.46
CA ARG A 24 -3.40 -12.03 -3.16
C ARG A 24 -4.25 -11.22 -2.19
N PHE A 25 -4.53 -9.99 -2.58
CA PHE A 25 -5.31 -9.06 -1.78
C PHE A 25 -6.30 -8.33 -2.66
N THR A 26 -7.41 -7.90 -2.07
CA THR A 26 -8.33 -6.99 -2.74
C THR A 26 -8.27 -5.64 -2.05
N LEU A 27 -8.61 -4.59 -2.80
CA LEU A 27 -8.76 -3.25 -2.25
C LEU A 27 -10.22 -2.87 -2.26
N VAL A 28 -10.72 -2.47 -1.11
CA VAL A 28 -12.11 -2.03 -0.95
C VAL A 28 -12.09 -0.69 -0.23
N ARG A 29 -12.85 0.28 -0.74
CA ARG A 29 -12.91 1.58 -0.07
C ARG A 29 -13.44 1.39 1.35
N TRP A 30 -12.80 2.11 2.29
CA TRP A 30 -13.17 2.03 3.70
C TRP A 30 -13.71 3.38 4.12
N GLY A 31 -15.01 3.45 4.37
CA GLY A 31 -15.68 4.68 4.69
C GLY A 31 -16.65 5.06 3.59
N ASP A 32 -17.06 6.33 3.56
CA ASP A 32 -17.98 6.79 2.53
C ASP A 32 -17.23 7.03 1.22
N GLU A 33 -17.95 7.50 0.21
CA GLU A 33 -17.35 7.60 -1.12
C GLU A 33 -16.28 8.68 -1.24
N ASP A 34 -16.19 9.57 -0.24
CA ASP A 34 -15.14 10.59 -0.23
C ASP A 34 -13.91 10.15 0.58
N SER A 35 -13.98 8.97 1.20
CA SER A 35 -12.90 8.50 2.04
C SER A 35 -11.67 8.17 1.21
N PRO A 36 -10.47 8.64 1.62
CA PRO A 36 -9.24 8.25 0.94
C PRO A 36 -8.72 6.89 1.38
N PHE A 37 -9.32 6.31 2.43
CA PHE A 37 -8.83 5.06 2.98
C PHE A 37 -9.41 3.86 2.25
N SER A 38 -8.62 2.80 2.18
CA SER A 38 -9.08 1.51 1.65
C SER A 38 -8.64 0.42 2.60
N LEU A 39 -9.35 -0.70 2.55
CA LEU A 39 -8.93 -1.92 3.21
C LEU A 39 -8.28 -2.82 2.17
N MET A 40 -7.08 -3.27 2.47
CA MET A 40 -6.37 -4.24 1.66
C MET A 40 -6.56 -5.58 2.35
N ARG A 41 -7.44 -6.41 1.81
CA ARG A 41 -7.85 -7.66 2.44
C ARG A 41 -7.22 -8.86 1.76
N SER A 42 -6.67 -9.74 2.57
CA SER A 42 -6.06 -10.97 2.05
C SER A 42 -7.13 -11.93 1.53
N LEU A 43 -6.86 -12.51 0.38
CA LEU A 43 -7.67 -13.60 -0.16
C LEU A 43 -7.13 -14.95 0.28
N ASP A 44 -5.93 -14.97 0.84
CA ASP A 44 -5.25 -16.21 1.25
C ASP A 44 -5.37 -16.49 2.76
N HIS A 45 -5.54 -15.44 3.55
CA HIS A 45 -5.60 -15.54 5.02
C HIS A 45 -6.86 -14.86 5.53
N ASP A 46 -7.77 -15.64 6.10
CA ASP A 46 -9.00 -15.06 6.65
C ASP A 46 -8.67 -14.06 7.75
N GLY A 47 -9.30 -12.90 7.67
CA GLY A 47 -9.18 -11.89 8.69
C GLY A 47 -7.96 -11.01 8.60
N LEU A 48 -7.05 -11.30 7.70
CA LEU A 48 -5.87 -10.47 7.54
C LEU A 48 -6.22 -9.30 6.63
N GLU A 49 -6.14 -8.09 7.17
CA GLU A 49 -6.42 -6.90 6.38
C GLU A 49 -5.63 -5.72 6.92
N PHE A 50 -5.39 -4.76 6.05
CA PHE A 50 -4.62 -3.57 6.39
C PHE A 50 -5.36 -2.34 5.89
N VAL A 51 -5.32 -1.26 6.67
CA VAL A 51 -5.82 0.04 6.22
C VAL A 51 -4.70 0.69 5.44
N VAL A 52 -5.01 1.16 4.23
CA VAL A 52 -4.02 1.84 3.39
C VAL A 52 -4.61 3.16 2.89
N VAL A 53 -3.72 4.07 2.51
CA VAL A 53 -4.13 5.39 2.03
C VAL A 53 -3.06 5.89 1.06
N PRO A 54 -3.46 6.66 0.03
CA PRO A 54 -2.45 7.34 -0.80
C PRO A 54 -1.71 8.35 0.07
N PRO A 55 -0.38 8.29 0.10
CA PRO A 55 0.37 9.15 1.05
C PRO A 55 0.22 10.63 0.77
N MET A 56 -0.04 11.01 -0.47
CA MET A 56 -0.16 12.43 -0.83
C MET A 56 -1.28 13.14 -0.07
N VAL A 57 -2.26 12.39 0.40
CA VAL A 57 -3.39 12.98 1.13
C VAL A 57 -2.91 13.63 2.44
N PHE A 58 -1.95 13.02 3.11
CA PHE A 58 -1.46 13.50 4.40
C PHE A 58 -0.02 14.00 4.35
N PHE A 59 0.75 13.53 3.39
CA PHE A 59 2.18 13.83 3.31
C PHE A 59 2.55 14.28 1.90
N PRO A 60 2.14 15.50 1.50
CA PRO A 60 2.33 15.94 0.11
C PRO A 60 3.79 16.03 -0.30
N GLU A 61 4.72 16.08 0.65
CA GLU A 61 6.14 16.15 0.32
C GLU A 61 6.82 14.79 0.33
N TYR A 62 6.07 13.73 0.54
CA TYR A 62 6.62 12.38 0.57
C TYR A 62 7.11 11.99 -0.82
N GLU A 63 8.37 11.62 -0.92
CA GLU A 63 8.98 11.23 -2.19
C GLU A 63 9.77 9.95 -2.01
N PRO A 64 9.09 8.80 -2.02
CA PRO A 64 9.80 7.54 -1.86
C PRO A 64 10.63 7.24 -3.10
N GLU A 65 11.88 6.85 -2.87
CA GLU A 65 12.77 6.45 -3.96
C GLU A 65 12.89 4.93 -3.95
N LEU A 66 12.44 4.31 -5.02
CA LEU A 66 12.50 2.87 -5.14
C LEU A 66 13.87 2.47 -5.67
N ASP A 67 14.41 1.37 -5.14
CA ASP A 67 15.65 0.86 -5.68
C ASP A 67 15.39 0.18 -7.03
N ASP A 68 16.46 -0.06 -7.78
CA ASP A 68 16.34 -0.64 -9.11
C ASP A 68 15.79 -2.05 -9.07
N THR A 69 16.09 -2.79 -8.02
CA THR A 69 15.62 -4.16 -7.87
C THR A 69 14.11 -4.20 -7.73
N THR A 70 13.55 -3.31 -6.91
CA THR A 70 12.11 -3.24 -6.74
C THR A 70 11.43 -2.81 -8.02
N ALA A 71 11.97 -1.79 -8.69
CA ALA A 71 11.40 -1.31 -9.93
C ALA A 71 11.40 -2.40 -11.00
N ALA A 72 12.50 -3.14 -11.11
CA ALA A 72 12.61 -4.22 -12.09
C ALA A 72 11.64 -5.35 -11.77
N ARG A 73 11.54 -5.71 -10.49
CA ARG A 73 10.66 -6.80 -10.08
C ARG A 73 9.20 -6.48 -10.39
N LEU A 74 8.82 -5.23 -10.29
CA LEU A 74 7.46 -4.79 -10.58
C LEU A 74 7.29 -4.34 -12.03
N ALA A 75 8.36 -4.42 -12.83
CA ALA A 75 8.35 -4.01 -14.24
C ALA A 75 7.90 -2.57 -14.43
N LEU A 76 8.37 -1.69 -13.55
CA LEU A 76 8.06 -0.27 -13.63
C LEU A 76 9.04 0.38 -14.60
N GLU A 77 8.53 1.05 -15.62
CA GLU A 77 9.35 1.70 -16.61
C GLU A 77 9.40 3.20 -16.42
N GLN A 78 8.38 3.75 -15.80
CA GLN A 78 8.32 5.18 -15.51
C GLN A 78 7.51 5.39 -14.24
N ALA A 79 7.65 6.59 -13.67
CA ALA A 79 7.01 6.88 -12.39
C ALA A 79 5.51 6.72 -12.42
N ASP A 80 4.87 7.04 -13.55
CA ASP A 80 3.43 6.95 -13.67
C ASP A 80 2.91 5.51 -13.67
N ASP A 81 3.79 4.54 -13.82
CA ASP A 81 3.39 3.13 -13.76
C ASP A 81 3.08 2.69 -12.34
N ALA A 82 3.51 3.44 -11.36
CA ALA A 82 3.41 3.04 -9.96
C ALA A 82 2.27 3.73 -9.25
N ILE A 83 1.51 2.95 -8.49
CA ILE A 83 0.58 3.47 -7.49
C ILE A 83 1.23 3.21 -6.15
N VAL A 84 1.30 4.24 -5.30
CA VAL A 84 1.93 4.12 -3.98
C VAL A 84 0.87 4.28 -2.92
N MET A 85 0.87 3.38 -1.95
CA MET A 85 0.00 3.45 -0.78
C MET A 85 0.84 3.22 0.45
N VAL A 86 0.38 3.73 1.58
CA VAL A 86 1.05 3.46 2.85
C VAL A 86 0.06 2.83 3.80
N MET A 87 0.56 1.92 4.62
CA MET A 87 -0.26 1.26 5.64
C MET A 87 -0.46 2.19 6.82
N VAL A 88 -1.65 2.18 7.37
CA VAL A 88 -2.03 3.01 8.51
C VAL A 88 -2.30 2.11 9.71
N THR A 89 -1.72 2.47 10.84
CA THR A 89 -2.02 1.83 12.12
C THR A 89 -2.97 2.74 12.87
N LEU A 90 -4.14 2.20 13.21
CA LEU A 90 -5.15 2.96 13.93
C LEU A 90 -4.87 2.87 15.43
N GLY A 91 -5.05 3.99 16.12
CA GLY A 91 -4.96 4.01 17.57
C GLY A 91 -6.34 4.03 18.17
N GLN A 92 -6.40 4.36 19.46
CA GLN A 92 -7.69 4.45 20.15
C GLN A 92 -8.48 5.67 19.73
N ARG A 93 -7.80 6.71 19.27
CA ARG A 93 -8.42 7.93 18.76
C ARG A 93 -7.89 8.20 17.37
N ALA A 94 -8.66 8.95 16.59
CA ALA A 94 -8.23 9.31 15.24
C ALA A 94 -6.88 10.02 15.24
N ALA A 95 -6.64 10.85 16.27
CA ALA A 95 -5.37 11.58 16.36
C ALA A 95 -4.17 10.68 16.61
N ASP A 96 -4.41 9.42 16.99
CA ASP A 96 -3.32 8.50 17.28
C ASP A 96 -2.90 7.67 16.05
N ALA A 97 -3.56 7.85 14.93
CA ALA A 97 -3.25 7.07 13.73
C ALA A 97 -1.88 7.45 13.18
N THR A 98 -1.15 6.44 12.71
CA THR A 98 0.17 6.64 12.11
C THR A 98 0.27 5.90 10.79
N ALA A 99 1.18 6.37 9.94
CA ALA A 99 1.42 5.75 8.64
C ALA A 99 2.85 5.21 8.58
N ASN A 100 3.00 4.13 7.85
CA ASN A 100 4.31 3.52 7.62
C ASN A 100 4.91 4.11 6.36
N LEU A 101 5.69 5.17 6.50
CA LEU A 101 6.36 5.82 5.38
C LEU A 101 7.67 5.12 4.99
N LEU A 102 8.19 4.28 5.88
CA LEU A 102 9.42 3.53 5.61
C LEU A 102 9.17 2.36 4.67
N GLY A 103 7.97 1.78 4.70
CA GLY A 103 7.66 0.61 3.90
C GLY A 103 6.40 0.78 3.06
N PRO A 104 6.43 1.64 2.05
CA PRO A 104 5.23 1.84 1.23
C PRO A 104 4.89 0.60 0.40
N ILE A 105 3.60 0.48 0.10
CA ILE A 105 3.12 -0.54 -0.84
C ILE A 105 3.17 0.08 -2.22
N VAL A 106 3.85 -0.58 -3.14
CA VAL A 106 4.00 -0.11 -4.51
C VAL A 106 3.31 -1.10 -5.44
N VAL A 107 2.46 -0.59 -6.31
CA VAL A 107 1.67 -1.41 -7.23
C VAL A 107 1.92 -0.95 -8.65
N ASN A 108 2.19 -1.89 -9.56
CA ASN A 108 2.21 -1.58 -10.98
C ASN A 108 0.74 -1.47 -11.42
N ARG A 109 0.34 -0.27 -11.90
CA ARG A 109 -1.07 -0.02 -12.20
C ARG A 109 -1.58 -0.87 -13.36
N HIS A 110 -0.69 -1.36 -14.19
CA HIS A 110 -1.08 -2.11 -15.38
C HIS A 110 -1.22 -3.60 -15.09
N THR A 111 -0.30 -4.15 -14.33
CA THR A 111 -0.27 -5.59 -14.06
C THR A 111 -0.87 -5.97 -12.73
N ARG A 112 -1.00 -5.01 -11.80
CA ARG A 112 -1.48 -5.20 -10.43
C ARG A 112 -0.51 -6.00 -9.57
N ARG A 113 0.71 -6.18 -10.04
CA ARG A 113 1.76 -6.77 -9.20
C ARG A 113 2.20 -5.73 -8.20
N ALA A 114 2.45 -6.17 -6.98
CA ALA A 114 2.72 -5.28 -5.89
C ALA A 114 3.83 -5.82 -4.99
N ALA A 115 4.43 -4.92 -4.24
CA ALA A 115 5.43 -5.28 -3.24
C ALA A 115 5.46 -4.19 -2.19
N GLN A 116 5.90 -4.57 -0.99
CA GLN A 116 6.21 -3.57 0.02
C GLN A 116 7.69 -3.24 -0.12
N ALA A 117 7.98 -1.99 -0.46
CA ALA A 117 9.36 -1.53 -0.55
C ALA A 117 9.82 -1.12 0.83
N VAL A 118 11.11 -1.33 1.11
CA VAL A 118 11.69 -0.84 2.37
C VAL A 118 12.70 0.25 1.99
N LEU A 119 12.45 1.47 2.46
CA LEU A 119 13.24 2.63 2.10
C LEU A 119 14.37 2.83 3.12
N ALA A 120 15.28 1.87 3.15
CA ALA A 120 16.40 1.91 4.09
C ALA A 120 17.22 3.19 3.87
N SER A 121 17.68 3.78 4.94
CA SER A 121 18.52 5.00 4.91
C SER A 121 17.79 6.22 4.37
N SER A 122 16.46 6.20 4.29
CA SER A 122 15.70 7.33 3.78
C SER A 122 15.39 8.37 4.84
N GLY A 123 15.41 7.97 6.11
CA GLY A 123 14.93 8.83 7.19
C GLY A 123 13.45 8.73 7.46
N TYR A 124 12.70 8.03 6.60
CA TYR A 124 11.28 7.82 6.86
C TYR A 124 11.10 6.80 7.97
N GLU A 125 9.96 6.87 8.66
CA GLU A 125 9.71 6.09 9.84
C GLU A 125 8.53 5.15 9.67
N LEU A 126 8.51 4.10 10.49
CA LEU A 126 7.43 3.13 10.49
C LEU A 126 6.12 3.73 11.00
N ARG A 127 6.20 4.72 11.88
CA ARG A 127 5.02 5.30 12.52
C ARG A 127 5.10 6.81 12.48
N THR A 128 4.59 7.38 11.41
CA THR A 128 4.55 8.83 11.25
C THR A 128 3.12 9.30 11.48
N PRO A 129 2.88 10.21 12.43
CA PRO A 129 1.52 10.66 12.70
C PRO A 129 0.86 11.26 11.47
N LEU A 130 -0.43 10.97 11.28
CA LEU A 130 -1.20 11.56 10.18
C LEU A 130 -1.56 13.02 10.47
N ILE A 131 -1.66 13.35 11.75
CA ILE A 131 -2.06 14.70 12.16
C ILE A 131 -0.96 15.32 12.98
#